data_d3c1091adaaebc85350528612ee3f84c
#
_entry.id   d3c1091adaaebc85350528612ee3f84c
#
_cell.length_a   1.000
_cell.length_b   1.000
_cell.length_c   1.000
_cell.angle_alpha   90.00
_cell.angle_beta   90.00
_cell.angle_gamma   90.00
#
_symmetry.space_group_name_H-M   'P 1'
#
loop_
_entity.id
_entity.type
_entity.pdbx_description
1 polymer ?
#
loop_
_entity_poly.entity_id
_entity_poly.type
_entity_poly.pdbx_seq_one_letter_code
_entity_poly.pdbx_strand_id
1 'polypeptide(L)'
;MSLKNSDMISTNHELADDEPSKKVEAENSDSEKGAWHFETMPDMDDSQFASWIDLVEQRTGMQIPETRRSFLLSKLSIRMREIKCDGYQNYFELVSDERRGLIEWETLVDRLTVHETRFWRDASIYELVQKEYIERNNLISNKQLNLQVWSVGCATGEEPYSLALWFEHYCSMNSIENMQGIHATDISLDALATGREGIYPKNRLTNLPEKYLDYYFSKLEKDKYQINDSLKERVCFTKLNLMNVDTFPFSNFDIIVCQNVMIYFDQELRIKFLNELANYLKVGGILILGAGEVLGWNHPKMESVSFQSTLAFRRAFE
;
A
#
# COMPACT_ATOMS: atom_id res chain seq x y z
N MET A 1 64.68 8.74 -4.75
CA MET A 1 65.69 8.40 -3.74
C MET A 1 65.05 7.35 -2.85
N SER A 2 65.29 6.16 -3.16
CA SER A 2 66.36 5.23 -2.74
C SER A 2 65.88 4.47 -1.49
N LEU A 3 65.47 3.20 -1.69
CA LEU A 3 66.22 1.95 -1.53
C LEU A 3 66.33 1.55 -0.03
N LYS A 4 66.20 0.35 0.44
CA LYS A 4 66.38 -1.04 -0.02
C LYS A 4 65.99 -1.96 1.14
N ASN A 5 65.45 -3.11 0.90
CA ASN A 5 66.01 -4.48 1.07
C ASN A 5 66.51 -4.87 2.49
N SER A 6 66.32 -6.00 2.96
CA SER A 6 66.34 -7.43 2.60
C SER A 6 66.67 -8.15 3.91
N ASP A 7 66.50 -9.33 4.23
CA ASP A 7 66.64 -10.69 3.76
C ASP A 7 66.31 -11.67 4.91
N MET A 8 65.62 -12.71 4.55
CA MET A 8 65.91 -14.12 4.70
C MET A 8 66.87 -14.56 5.82
N ILE A 9 66.57 -15.60 6.52
CA ILE A 9 67.25 -16.91 6.52
C ILE A 9 66.42 -17.98 7.24
N SER A 10 66.25 -19.10 6.53
CA SER A 10 65.78 -20.41 6.98
C SER A 10 66.80 -21.16 7.82
N THR A 11 66.37 -22.12 8.63
CA THR A 11 67.01 -23.43 8.74
C THR A 11 66.13 -24.48 9.42
N ASN A 12 66.08 -25.64 8.78
CA ASN A 12 65.55 -26.95 9.20
C ASN A 12 66.32 -27.55 10.39
N HIS A 13 65.65 -28.52 11.08
CA HIS A 13 66.04 -29.90 11.39
C HIS A 13 64.98 -30.53 12.29
N GLU A 14 64.25 -31.51 11.88
CA GLU A 14 64.45 -32.98 11.82
C GLU A 14 64.33 -33.69 13.18
N LEU A 15 63.30 -34.57 13.22
CA LEU A 15 63.19 -35.94 13.69
C LEU A 15 63.36 -36.29 15.19
N ALA A 16 62.38 -36.91 15.80
CA ALA A 16 62.30 -38.34 16.10
C ALA A 16 61.10 -38.66 17.05
N ASP A 17 60.32 -39.53 16.66
CA ASP A 17 59.77 -40.81 17.16
C ASP A 17 59.25 -40.95 18.63
N ASP A 18 58.13 -41.69 18.63
CA ASP A 18 57.66 -42.77 19.50
C ASP A 18 56.60 -42.50 20.55
N GLU A 19 55.53 -43.11 20.20
CA GLU A 19 54.35 -43.76 20.81
C GLU A 19 54.32 -44.05 22.32
N PRO A 20 53.18 -44.57 22.86
CA PRO A 20 51.74 -44.39 22.62
C PRO A 20 50.90 -44.21 23.91
N SER A 21 49.62 -44.04 23.65
CA SER A 21 48.50 -44.46 24.55
C SER A 21 48.14 -43.60 25.77
N LYS A 22 46.96 -43.04 25.65
CA LYS A 22 45.80 -43.41 26.52
C LYS A 22 44.51 -42.77 25.97
N LYS A 23 43.62 -43.64 25.53
CA LYS A 23 42.22 -43.31 25.34
C LYS A 23 41.66 -42.81 26.67
N VAL A 24 41.22 -41.57 26.69
CA VAL A 24 40.23 -41.08 27.66
C VAL A 24 38.96 -40.86 26.86
N GLU A 25 38.03 -41.73 27.11
CA GLU A 25 36.65 -41.54 26.72
C GLU A 25 36.12 -40.29 27.42
N ALA A 26 35.98 -39.21 26.69
CA ALA A 26 35.22 -38.04 27.15
C ALA A 26 33.79 -38.23 26.69
N GLU A 27 32.96 -38.48 27.67
CA GLU A 27 31.52 -38.45 27.58
C GLU A 27 31.09 -37.17 26.84
N ASN A 28 30.48 -37.36 25.67
CA ASN A 28 29.73 -36.32 24.98
C ASN A 28 28.45 -36.08 25.75
N SER A 29 28.46 -35.14 26.67
CA SER A 29 27.25 -34.57 27.21
C SER A 29 26.94 -33.27 26.52
N ASP A 30 25.80 -33.27 25.87
CA ASP A 30 24.92 -32.10 25.60
C ASP A 30 25.57 -30.81 25.12
N SER A 31 25.62 -30.68 23.80
CA SER A 31 25.50 -29.38 23.14
C SER A 31 24.62 -29.46 21.89
N GLU A 32 23.44 -29.99 22.05
CA GLU A 32 22.30 -29.67 21.15
C GLU A 32 21.75 -28.29 21.53
N LYS A 33 22.55 -27.26 21.29
CA LYS A 33 22.04 -25.87 21.32
C LYS A 33 21.82 -25.41 19.89
N GLY A 34 20.56 -25.48 19.47
CA GLY A 34 20.01 -24.53 18.53
C GLY A 34 20.36 -24.71 17.06
N ALA A 35 20.31 -25.93 16.53
CA ALA A 35 19.98 -26.08 15.11
C ALA A 35 18.49 -25.70 14.97
N TRP A 36 18.21 -24.53 14.40
CA TRP A 36 16.89 -24.20 13.93
C TRP A 36 16.51 -25.22 12.86
N HIS A 37 15.81 -26.27 13.24
CA HIS A 37 15.15 -27.11 12.26
C HIS A 37 14.10 -26.21 11.59
N PHE A 38 14.37 -25.82 10.36
CA PHE A 38 13.33 -25.38 9.45
C PHE A 38 12.46 -26.62 9.22
N GLU A 39 11.49 -26.84 10.07
CA GLU A 39 10.42 -27.75 9.74
C GLU A 39 9.82 -27.19 8.45
N THR A 40 9.96 -27.96 7.38
CA THR A 40 9.32 -27.64 6.11
C THR A 40 7.83 -27.60 6.39
N MET A 41 7.23 -26.42 6.24
CA MET A 41 5.78 -26.29 6.37
C MET A 41 5.14 -27.33 5.47
N PRO A 42 4.11 -28.06 5.93
CA PRO A 42 3.41 -29.03 5.12
C PRO A 42 2.87 -28.34 3.86
N ASP A 43 2.88 -29.04 2.74
CA ASP A 43 2.28 -28.53 1.52
C ASP A 43 0.77 -28.32 1.74
N MET A 44 0.25 -27.20 1.26
CA MET A 44 -1.18 -26.92 1.25
C MET A 44 -1.81 -27.68 0.08
N ASP A 45 -2.78 -28.54 0.37
CA ASP A 45 -3.54 -29.21 -0.68
C ASP A 45 -4.51 -28.25 -1.40
N ASP A 46 -5.08 -28.71 -2.50
CA ASP A 46 -5.94 -27.87 -3.35
C ASP A 46 -7.26 -27.51 -2.65
N SER A 47 -7.78 -28.35 -1.79
CA SER A 47 -9.00 -28.08 -1.01
C SER A 47 -8.76 -26.98 0.04
N GLN A 48 -7.64 -27.07 0.74
CA GLN A 48 -7.22 -26.04 1.69
C GLN A 48 -6.99 -24.70 0.97
N PHE A 49 -6.32 -24.74 -0.20
CA PHE A 49 -6.08 -23.54 -0.99
C PHE A 49 -7.39 -22.89 -1.44
N ALA A 50 -8.34 -23.67 -1.95
CA ALA A 50 -9.66 -23.18 -2.33
C ALA A 50 -10.39 -22.54 -1.13
N SER A 51 -10.35 -23.18 0.05
CA SER A 51 -10.97 -22.62 1.26
C SER A 51 -10.37 -21.26 1.66
N TRP A 52 -9.04 -21.10 1.53
CA TRP A 52 -8.37 -19.82 1.80
C TRP A 52 -8.77 -18.74 0.80
N ILE A 53 -8.87 -19.08 -0.50
CA ILE A 53 -9.34 -18.15 -1.53
C ILE A 53 -10.76 -17.71 -1.23
N ASP A 54 -11.66 -18.65 -0.99
CA ASP A 54 -13.06 -18.37 -0.67
C ASP A 54 -13.20 -17.43 0.53
N LEU A 55 -12.42 -17.66 1.58
CA LEU A 55 -12.42 -16.79 2.76
C LEU A 55 -11.97 -15.35 2.44
N VAL A 56 -10.88 -15.21 1.68
CA VAL A 56 -10.35 -13.89 1.28
C VAL A 56 -11.34 -13.18 0.37
N GLU A 57 -11.86 -13.85 -0.65
CA GLU A 57 -12.82 -13.27 -1.59
C GLU A 57 -14.13 -12.87 -0.89
N GLN A 58 -14.69 -13.72 -0.04
CA GLN A 58 -15.93 -13.40 0.68
C GLN A 58 -15.79 -12.19 1.59
N ARG A 59 -14.65 -12.05 2.27
CA ARG A 59 -14.46 -10.98 3.25
C ARG A 59 -13.91 -9.69 2.66
N THR A 60 -13.18 -9.75 1.56
CA THR A 60 -12.50 -8.57 0.99
C THR A 60 -12.88 -8.28 -0.46
N GLY A 61 -13.47 -9.23 -1.16
CA GLY A 61 -13.69 -9.18 -2.60
C GLY A 61 -12.42 -9.39 -3.44
N MET A 62 -11.24 -9.45 -2.81
CA MET A 62 -9.97 -9.57 -3.54
C MET A 62 -9.82 -10.96 -4.15
N GLN A 63 -9.51 -11.02 -5.44
CA GLN A 63 -9.20 -12.26 -6.13
C GLN A 63 -7.71 -12.62 -6.01
N ILE A 64 -7.46 -13.88 -5.65
CA ILE A 64 -6.12 -14.47 -5.66
C ILE A 64 -6.11 -15.59 -6.71
N PRO A 65 -5.70 -15.30 -7.96
CA PRO A 65 -5.66 -16.32 -8.99
C PRO A 65 -4.65 -17.43 -8.64
N GLU A 66 -4.87 -18.64 -9.18
CA GLU A 66 -4.00 -19.81 -8.94
C GLU A 66 -2.52 -19.52 -9.22
N THR A 67 -2.25 -18.67 -10.19
CA THR A 67 -0.88 -18.20 -10.50
C THR A 67 -0.19 -17.46 -9.34
N ARG A 68 -0.97 -17.01 -8.35
CA ARG A 68 -0.48 -16.37 -7.12
C ARG A 68 -0.51 -17.29 -5.89
N ARG A 69 -0.69 -18.60 -6.06
CA ARG A 69 -0.68 -19.59 -4.97
C ARG A 69 0.58 -19.43 -4.09
N SER A 70 1.75 -19.37 -4.70
CA SER A 70 3.02 -19.20 -3.98
C SER A 70 3.07 -17.91 -3.14
N PHE A 71 2.44 -16.83 -3.61
CA PHE A 71 2.32 -15.59 -2.87
C PHE A 71 1.49 -15.81 -1.59
N LEU A 72 0.29 -16.39 -1.70
CA LEU A 72 -0.58 -16.68 -0.55
C LEU A 72 0.14 -17.58 0.45
N LEU A 73 0.71 -18.72 -0.01
CA LEU A 73 1.46 -19.65 0.83
C LEU A 73 2.59 -18.95 1.60
N SER A 74 3.36 -18.11 0.93
CA SER A 74 4.44 -17.35 1.55
C SER A 74 3.94 -16.44 2.67
N LYS A 75 2.84 -15.70 2.43
CA LYS A 75 2.27 -14.79 3.44
C LYS A 75 1.73 -15.53 4.65
N LEU A 76 0.99 -16.62 4.42
CA LEU A 76 0.48 -17.49 5.48
C LEU A 76 1.62 -18.12 6.28
N SER A 77 2.60 -18.74 5.62
CA SER A 77 3.72 -19.42 6.27
C SER A 77 4.58 -18.48 7.14
N ILE A 78 4.80 -17.25 6.68
CA ILE A 78 5.54 -16.25 7.48
C ILE A 78 4.73 -15.94 8.74
N ARG A 79 3.43 -15.69 8.60
CA ARG A 79 2.60 -15.33 9.75
C ARG A 79 2.43 -16.47 10.75
N MET A 80 2.20 -17.68 10.25
CA MET A 80 2.09 -18.87 11.10
C MET A 80 3.34 -19.09 11.94
N ARG A 81 4.53 -18.90 11.37
CA ARG A 81 5.81 -18.96 12.13
C ARG A 81 5.89 -17.91 13.23
N GLU A 82 5.50 -16.67 12.94
CA GLU A 82 5.53 -15.58 13.93
C GLU A 82 4.65 -15.87 15.15
N ILE A 83 3.46 -16.43 14.92
CA ILE A 83 2.50 -16.75 15.99
C ILE A 83 2.64 -18.18 16.53
N LYS A 84 3.60 -18.96 16.02
CA LYS A 84 3.82 -20.36 16.37
C LYS A 84 2.58 -21.24 16.18
N CYS A 85 1.89 -21.05 15.06
CA CYS A 85 0.73 -21.84 14.68
C CYS A 85 1.17 -22.98 13.76
N ASP A 86 0.82 -24.20 14.14
CA ASP A 86 1.20 -25.40 13.40
C ASP A 86 0.12 -25.79 12.39
N GLY A 87 0.44 -25.65 11.12
CA GLY A 87 -0.40 -26.11 10.00
C GLY A 87 -1.45 -25.12 9.53
N TYR A 88 -1.73 -25.18 8.22
CA TYR A 88 -2.66 -24.29 7.54
C TYR A 88 -4.11 -24.42 8.05
N GLN A 89 -4.51 -25.62 8.49
CA GLN A 89 -5.85 -25.86 9.00
C GLN A 89 -6.08 -25.14 10.34
N ASN A 90 -5.16 -25.25 11.27
CA ASN A 90 -5.27 -24.58 12.57
C ASN A 90 -5.28 -23.05 12.40
N TYR A 91 -4.48 -22.54 11.45
CA TYR A 91 -4.44 -21.12 11.15
C TYR A 91 -5.74 -20.65 10.49
N PHE A 92 -6.29 -21.45 9.58
CA PHE A 92 -7.59 -21.17 8.97
C PHE A 92 -8.72 -21.10 10.01
N GLU A 93 -8.78 -22.05 10.94
CA GLU A 93 -9.76 -22.05 12.02
C GLU A 93 -9.61 -20.83 12.92
N LEU A 94 -8.37 -20.46 13.27
CA LEU A 94 -8.11 -19.24 14.05
C LEU A 94 -8.62 -18.00 13.35
N VAL A 95 -8.27 -17.82 12.07
CA VAL A 95 -8.62 -16.62 11.30
C VAL A 95 -10.11 -16.56 10.96
N SER A 96 -10.75 -17.74 10.82
CA SER A 96 -12.19 -17.85 10.52
C SER A 96 -13.09 -17.53 11.71
N ASP A 97 -12.60 -17.66 12.94
CA ASP A 97 -13.35 -17.33 14.15
C ASP A 97 -13.61 -15.82 14.23
N GLU A 98 -14.88 -15.42 14.11
CA GLU A 98 -15.29 -14.00 14.06
C GLU A 98 -14.94 -13.21 15.34
N ARG A 99 -14.74 -13.87 16.47
CA ARG A 99 -14.46 -13.22 17.75
C ARG A 99 -12.98 -13.24 18.09
N ARG A 100 -12.34 -14.39 17.96
CA ARG A 100 -10.92 -14.59 18.32
C ARG A 100 -9.99 -14.23 17.20
N GLY A 101 -10.43 -14.44 15.96
CA GLY A 101 -9.65 -14.24 14.76
C GLY A 101 -9.67 -12.80 14.21
N LEU A 102 -10.47 -11.88 14.78
CA LEU A 102 -10.63 -10.54 14.21
C LEU A 102 -9.30 -9.79 14.04
N ILE A 103 -8.48 -9.73 15.07
CA ILE A 103 -7.18 -9.05 15.03
C ILE A 103 -6.22 -9.77 14.08
N GLU A 104 -6.27 -11.10 14.10
CA GLU A 104 -5.42 -11.92 13.23
C GLU A 104 -5.84 -11.79 11.76
N TRP A 105 -7.15 -11.73 11.48
CA TRP A 105 -7.68 -11.43 10.16
C TRP A 105 -7.18 -10.08 9.64
N GLU A 106 -7.26 -9.02 10.45
CA GLU A 106 -6.75 -7.70 10.09
C GLU A 106 -5.26 -7.74 9.73
N THR A 107 -4.46 -8.42 10.57
CA THR A 107 -3.02 -8.61 10.32
C THR A 107 -2.76 -9.39 9.03
N LEU A 108 -3.59 -10.38 8.73
CA LEU A 108 -3.47 -11.14 7.50
C LEU A 108 -3.84 -10.29 6.27
N VAL A 109 -4.92 -9.51 6.34
CA VAL A 109 -5.32 -8.59 5.27
C VAL A 109 -4.19 -7.60 4.96
N ASP A 110 -3.57 -7.00 5.98
CA ASP A 110 -2.42 -6.10 5.79
C ASP A 110 -1.25 -6.77 5.02
N ARG A 111 -1.07 -8.07 5.19
CA ARG A 111 -0.03 -8.84 4.48
C ARG A 111 -0.42 -9.25 3.06
N LEU A 112 -1.69 -9.44 2.80
CA LEU A 112 -2.21 -9.83 1.49
C LEU A 112 -2.38 -8.64 0.56
N THR A 113 -2.54 -7.45 1.09
CA THR A 113 -2.63 -6.21 0.31
C THR A 113 -1.26 -5.79 -0.23
N VAL A 114 -1.27 -5.21 -1.42
CA VAL A 114 -0.07 -4.71 -2.09
C VAL A 114 -0.05 -3.20 -2.03
N HIS A 115 0.88 -2.63 -1.26
CA HIS A 115 0.99 -1.20 -1.04
C HIS A 115 2.08 -0.58 -1.95
N GLU A 116 2.02 -0.88 -3.26
CA GLU A 116 2.92 -0.24 -4.21
C GLU A 116 2.36 1.12 -4.64
N THR A 117 2.82 2.16 -4.00
CA THR A 117 2.43 3.55 -4.24
C THR A 117 3.65 4.46 -4.18
N ARG A 118 3.54 5.67 -4.73
CA ARG A 118 4.58 6.70 -4.68
C ARG A 118 3.95 8.07 -4.86
N PHE A 119 4.63 9.08 -4.36
CA PHE A 119 4.23 10.45 -4.60
C PHE A 119 4.25 10.78 -6.09
N TRP A 120 3.28 11.55 -6.53
CA TRP A 120 3.20 12.07 -7.91
C TRP A 120 3.19 10.97 -8.98
N ARG A 121 2.49 9.87 -8.70
CA ARG A 121 2.46 8.68 -9.56
C ARG A 121 1.88 8.96 -10.94
N ASP A 122 0.83 9.77 -11.01
CA ASP A 122 0.15 10.17 -12.24
C ASP A 122 -0.06 11.69 -12.24
N ALA A 123 0.80 12.42 -12.96
CA ALA A 123 0.75 13.87 -13.02
C ALA A 123 -0.45 14.41 -13.82
N SER A 124 -1.04 13.60 -14.72
CA SER A 124 -2.16 14.00 -15.56
C SER A 124 -3.45 14.25 -14.77
N ILE A 125 -3.58 13.66 -13.58
CA ILE A 125 -4.71 13.89 -12.66
C ILE A 125 -4.83 15.38 -12.30
N TYR A 126 -3.71 16.04 -12.01
CA TYR A 126 -3.72 17.43 -11.55
C TYR A 126 -4.18 18.38 -12.64
N GLU A 127 -3.73 18.16 -13.87
CA GLU A 127 -4.19 18.95 -15.03
C GLU A 127 -5.67 18.68 -15.35
N LEU A 128 -6.10 17.43 -15.24
CA LEU A 128 -7.52 17.06 -15.41
C LEU A 128 -8.38 17.79 -14.38
N VAL A 129 -8.02 17.72 -13.10
CA VAL A 129 -8.76 18.38 -12.01
C VAL A 129 -8.80 19.89 -12.24
N GLN A 130 -7.68 20.49 -12.62
CA GLN A 130 -7.63 21.93 -12.92
C GLN A 130 -8.60 22.30 -14.04
N LYS A 131 -8.47 21.69 -15.21
CA LYS A 131 -9.19 22.09 -16.43
C LYS A 131 -10.65 21.63 -16.39
N GLU A 132 -10.86 20.35 -16.08
CA GLU A 132 -12.16 19.73 -16.22
C GLU A 132 -13.06 19.89 -14.99
N TYR A 133 -12.49 20.30 -13.83
CA TYR A 133 -13.31 20.52 -12.65
C TYR A 133 -13.23 21.98 -12.16
N ILE A 134 -12.08 22.51 -11.83
CA ILE A 134 -11.95 23.84 -11.22
C ILE A 134 -12.27 24.94 -12.21
N GLU A 135 -11.61 24.99 -13.36
CA GLU A 135 -11.79 26.05 -14.38
C GLU A 135 -13.19 25.96 -15.03
N ARG A 136 -13.61 24.76 -15.41
CA ARG A 136 -14.91 24.54 -16.06
C ARG A 136 -16.09 25.00 -15.18
N ASN A 137 -16.02 24.77 -13.87
CA ASN A 137 -17.07 25.18 -12.94
C ASN A 137 -16.85 26.57 -12.33
N ASN A 138 -15.82 27.29 -12.79
CA ASN A 138 -15.45 28.63 -12.31
C ASN A 138 -15.35 28.72 -10.76
N LEU A 139 -14.80 27.70 -10.14
CA LEU A 139 -14.79 27.54 -8.67
C LEU A 139 -13.90 28.55 -7.93
N ILE A 140 -13.03 29.25 -8.64
CA ILE A 140 -12.08 30.22 -8.08
C ILE A 140 -12.61 31.65 -8.04
N SER A 141 -13.83 31.91 -8.54
CA SER A 141 -14.43 33.24 -8.61
C SER A 141 -14.53 33.95 -7.26
N ASN A 142 -14.70 33.21 -6.17
CA ASN A 142 -14.85 33.72 -4.81
C ASN A 142 -13.53 33.77 -4.02
N LYS A 143 -12.38 33.55 -4.67
CA LYS A 143 -11.06 33.43 -4.01
C LYS A 143 -10.97 32.37 -2.92
N GLN A 144 -11.84 31.43 -2.91
CA GLN A 144 -11.83 30.25 -2.02
C GLN A 144 -12.07 29.00 -2.84
N LEU A 145 -11.31 27.95 -2.54
CA LEU A 145 -11.51 26.62 -3.12
C LEU A 145 -11.91 25.65 -2.01
N ASN A 146 -13.19 25.29 -1.98
CA ASN A 146 -13.72 24.32 -1.02
C ASN A 146 -14.15 23.05 -1.75
N LEU A 147 -13.30 22.04 -1.69
CA LEU A 147 -13.53 20.75 -2.33
C LEU A 147 -13.53 19.62 -1.30
N GLN A 148 -14.43 18.68 -1.52
CA GLN A 148 -14.44 17.40 -0.84
C GLN A 148 -13.86 16.35 -1.79
N VAL A 149 -12.73 15.79 -1.42
CA VAL A 149 -12.00 14.82 -2.24
C VAL A 149 -11.92 13.48 -1.52
N TRP A 150 -12.07 12.41 -2.27
CA TRP A 150 -11.94 11.06 -1.73
C TRP A 150 -10.89 10.27 -2.51
N SER A 151 -9.83 9.82 -1.82
CA SER A 151 -8.83 8.88 -2.31
C SER A 151 -9.19 7.49 -1.80
N VAL A 152 -9.58 6.60 -2.71
CA VAL A 152 -10.05 5.24 -2.45
C VAL A 152 -8.91 4.26 -2.68
N GLY A 153 -8.61 3.40 -1.69
CA GLY A 153 -7.45 2.52 -1.75
C GLY A 153 -6.14 3.30 -1.67
N CYS A 154 -6.06 4.24 -0.72
CA CYS A 154 -4.98 5.22 -0.59
C CYS A 154 -3.62 4.62 -0.20
N ALA A 155 -3.57 3.34 0.13
CA ALA A 155 -2.38 2.65 0.62
C ALA A 155 -1.69 3.44 1.76
N THR A 156 -0.39 3.68 1.64
CA THR A 156 0.40 4.40 2.64
C THR A 156 0.31 5.94 2.56
N GLY A 157 -0.63 6.47 1.78
CA GLY A 157 -1.02 7.88 1.81
C GLY A 157 -0.33 8.78 0.79
N GLU A 158 0.52 8.25 -0.10
CA GLU A 158 1.23 9.06 -1.10
C GLU A 158 0.28 9.76 -2.08
N GLU A 159 -0.83 9.10 -2.48
CA GLU A 159 -1.82 9.70 -3.38
C GLU A 159 -2.59 10.86 -2.72
N PRO A 160 -3.26 10.70 -1.56
CA PRO A 160 -3.98 11.80 -0.94
C PRO A 160 -3.06 12.96 -0.55
N TYR A 161 -1.83 12.69 -0.12
CA TYR A 161 -0.88 13.77 0.14
C TYR A 161 -0.38 14.46 -1.13
N SER A 162 -0.23 13.75 -2.24
CA SER A 162 0.10 14.39 -3.51
C SER A 162 -1.02 15.32 -3.98
N LEU A 163 -2.27 14.94 -3.78
CA LEU A 163 -3.43 15.80 -4.02
C LEU A 163 -3.41 17.03 -3.10
N ALA A 164 -3.19 16.84 -1.79
CA ALA A 164 -3.11 17.93 -0.83
C ALA A 164 -2.01 18.94 -1.18
N LEU A 165 -0.81 18.45 -1.52
CA LEU A 165 0.32 19.26 -1.98
C LEU A 165 -0.02 20.08 -3.22
N TRP A 166 -0.63 19.43 -4.20
CA TRP A 166 -0.99 20.10 -5.43
C TRP A 166 -2.04 21.19 -5.20
N PHE A 167 -3.09 20.92 -4.42
CA PHE A 167 -4.11 21.91 -4.09
C PHE A 167 -3.53 23.10 -3.32
N GLU A 168 -2.68 22.83 -2.32
CA GLU A 168 -2.05 23.89 -1.55
C GLU A 168 -1.20 24.79 -2.43
N HIS A 169 -0.38 24.21 -3.30
CA HIS A 169 0.42 24.95 -4.25
C HIS A 169 -0.43 25.73 -5.26
N TYR A 170 -1.46 25.09 -5.83
CA TYR A 170 -2.37 25.71 -6.79
C TYR A 170 -3.07 26.93 -6.17
N CYS A 171 -3.59 26.79 -4.97
CA CYS A 171 -4.25 27.88 -4.27
C CYS A 171 -3.30 29.02 -3.93
N SER A 172 -2.10 28.71 -3.45
CA SER A 172 -1.05 29.69 -3.17
C SER A 172 -0.67 30.52 -4.39
N MET A 173 -0.43 29.85 -5.53
CA MET A 173 -0.05 30.52 -6.79
C MET A 173 -1.16 31.42 -7.35
N ASN A 174 -2.42 31.13 -7.06
CA ASN A 174 -3.56 31.91 -7.55
C ASN A 174 -4.15 32.88 -6.50
N SER A 175 -3.51 33.00 -5.33
CA SER A 175 -4.01 33.81 -4.20
C SER A 175 -5.44 33.44 -3.80
N ILE A 176 -5.70 32.12 -3.71
CA ILE A 176 -6.96 31.51 -3.34
C ILE A 176 -6.82 30.89 -1.97
N GLU A 177 -7.81 31.05 -1.12
CA GLU A 177 -7.88 30.37 0.16
C GLU A 177 -8.21 28.88 -0.06
N ASN A 178 -7.38 28.02 0.53
CA ASN A 178 -7.50 26.57 0.40
C ASN A 178 -8.34 25.99 1.54
N MET A 179 -9.54 25.53 1.23
CA MET A 179 -10.50 24.95 2.17
C MET A 179 -10.81 23.46 1.85
N GLN A 180 -9.97 22.80 1.03
CA GLN A 180 -10.22 21.42 0.67
C GLN A 180 -9.99 20.48 1.86
N GLY A 181 -10.76 19.38 1.88
CA GLY A 181 -10.57 18.23 2.74
C GLY A 181 -10.44 16.95 1.90
N ILE A 182 -9.55 16.06 2.29
CA ILE A 182 -9.32 14.78 1.61
C ILE A 182 -9.65 13.65 2.56
N HIS A 183 -10.64 12.83 2.20
CA HIS A 183 -10.87 11.54 2.82
C HIS A 183 -10.00 10.50 2.12
N ALA A 184 -9.20 9.78 2.89
CA ALA A 184 -8.31 8.74 2.41
C ALA A 184 -8.71 7.41 3.04
N THR A 185 -9.08 6.44 2.21
CA THR A 185 -9.58 5.16 2.73
C THR A 185 -8.79 3.99 2.18
N ASP A 186 -8.52 3.01 3.03
CA ASP A 186 -7.90 1.74 2.67
C ASP A 186 -8.42 0.63 3.57
N ILE A 187 -8.28 -0.62 3.14
CA ILE A 187 -8.62 -1.79 3.96
C ILE A 187 -7.53 -2.09 4.99
N SER A 188 -6.28 -1.73 4.73
CA SER A 188 -5.10 -2.01 5.54
C SER A 188 -4.92 -0.98 6.66
N LEU A 189 -4.92 -1.45 7.89
CA LEU A 189 -4.67 -0.59 9.06
C LEU A 189 -3.21 -0.12 9.14
N ASP A 190 -2.25 -0.98 8.77
CA ASP A 190 -0.81 -0.67 8.77
C ASP A 190 -0.48 0.40 7.73
N ALA A 191 -1.10 0.31 6.55
CA ALA A 191 -0.96 1.33 5.51
C ALA A 191 -1.51 2.68 5.99
N LEU A 192 -2.71 2.70 6.57
CA LEU A 192 -3.31 3.91 7.13
C LEU A 192 -2.51 4.50 8.30
N ALA A 193 -1.89 3.66 9.14
CA ALA A 193 -1.00 4.11 10.21
C ALA A 193 0.23 4.82 9.63
N THR A 194 0.85 4.26 8.60
CA THR A 194 1.96 4.89 7.86
C THR A 194 1.53 6.25 7.28
N GLY A 195 0.36 6.31 6.66
CA GLY A 195 -0.20 7.56 6.14
C GLY A 195 -0.38 8.63 7.23
N ARG A 196 -0.94 8.27 8.39
CA ARG A 196 -1.11 9.19 9.52
C ARG A 196 0.22 9.66 10.10
N GLU A 197 1.22 8.80 10.16
CA GLU A 197 2.58 9.17 10.59
C GLU A 197 3.20 10.17 9.60
N GLY A 198 2.99 9.96 8.30
CA GLY A 198 3.44 10.85 7.24
C GLY A 198 4.95 10.89 7.10
N ILE A 199 5.65 9.78 7.37
CA ILE A 199 7.10 9.62 7.26
C ILE A 199 7.43 8.66 6.13
N TYR A 200 8.18 9.13 5.15
CA TYR A 200 8.49 8.38 3.94
C TYR A 200 9.99 8.32 3.65
N PRO A 201 10.49 7.19 3.15
CA PRO A 201 11.86 7.10 2.66
C PRO A 201 12.00 7.85 1.32
N LYS A 202 13.19 8.34 1.03
CA LYS A 202 13.52 9.15 -0.16
C LYS A 202 13.07 8.52 -1.48
N ASN A 203 13.14 7.20 -1.61
CA ASN A 203 12.75 6.49 -2.83
C ASN A 203 11.25 6.60 -3.16
N ARG A 204 10.38 6.89 -2.20
CA ARG A 204 8.96 7.15 -2.42
C ARG A 204 8.68 8.54 -3.01
N LEU A 205 9.65 9.44 -2.89
CA LEU A 205 9.55 10.85 -3.29
C LEU A 205 10.21 11.15 -4.65
N THR A 206 10.72 10.14 -5.35
CA THR A 206 11.52 10.32 -6.58
C THR A 206 10.79 11.03 -7.71
N ASN A 207 9.48 10.90 -7.79
CA ASN A 207 8.66 11.56 -8.82
C ASN A 207 8.12 12.93 -8.38
N LEU A 208 8.29 13.26 -7.10
CA LEU A 208 7.81 14.54 -6.57
C LEU A 208 8.69 15.68 -7.09
N PRO A 209 8.11 16.74 -7.68
CA PRO A 209 8.89 17.92 -8.07
C PRO A 209 9.64 18.50 -6.87
N GLU A 210 10.92 18.82 -7.05
CA GLU A 210 11.84 19.26 -5.98
C GLU A 210 11.28 20.43 -5.16
N LYS A 211 10.62 21.38 -5.83
CA LYS A 211 9.96 22.51 -5.17
C LYS A 211 8.97 22.11 -4.07
N TYR A 212 8.29 20.96 -4.19
CA TYR A 212 7.37 20.49 -3.15
C TYR A 212 8.11 19.85 -1.99
N LEU A 213 9.24 19.19 -2.26
CA LEU A 213 10.05 18.58 -1.22
C LEU A 213 10.54 19.63 -0.20
N ASP A 214 11.05 20.75 -0.69
CA ASP A 214 11.60 21.81 0.15
C ASP A 214 10.54 22.55 0.99
N TYR A 215 9.33 22.72 0.42
CA TYR A 215 8.27 23.47 1.10
C TYR A 215 7.44 22.64 2.08
N TYR A 216 7.25 21.36 1.77
CA TYR A 216 6.21 20.56 2.44
C TYR A 216 6.76 19.37 3.21
N PHE A 217 8.07 19.13 3.17
CA PHE A 217 8.70 18.04 3.89
C PHE A 217 9.86 18.53 4.76
N SER A 218 9.97 17.95 5.93
CA SER A 218 11.14 18.08 6.79
C SER A 218 12.00 16.84 6.67
N LYS A 219 13.30 17.02 6.37
CA LYS A 219 14.24 15.92 6.29
C LYS A 219 14.55 15.39 7.68
N LEU A 220 14.40 14.10 7.88
CA LEU A 220 14.78 13.35 9.07
C LEU A 220 16.11 12.60 8.85
N GLU A 221 16.58 11.91 9.88
CA GLU A 221 17.71 11.01 9.79
C GLU A 221 17.43 9.82 8.83
N LYS A 222 18.49 9.17 8.34
CA LYS A 222 18.44 7.97 7.48
C LYS A 222 17.63 8.15 6.19
N ASP A 223 17.77 9.30 5.54
CA ASP A 223 17.07 9.63 4.28
C ASP A 223 15.54 9.45 4.34
N LYS A 224 14.94 9.73 5.47
CA LYS A 224 13.50 9.84 5.64
C LYS A 224 13.05 11.30 5.58
N TYR A 225 11.81 11.49 5.20
CA TYR A 225 11.17 12.79 5.07
C TYR A 225 9.79 12.74 5.72
N GLN A 226 9.46 13.76 6.50
CA GLN A 226 8.18 13.89 7.15
C GLN A 226 7.38 15.00 6.50
N ILE A 227 6.12 14.72 6.20
CA ILE A 227 5.16 15.72 5.74
C ILE A 227 4.86 16.73 6.87
N ASN A 228 4.76 18.01 6.52
CA ASN A 228 4.42 19.06 7.45
C ASN A 228 2.99 18.90 7.99
N ASP A 229 2.78 19.29 9.25
CA ASP A 229 1.49 19.11 9.93
C ASP A 229 0.33 19.83 9.22
N SER A 230 0.56 20.97 8.60
CA SER A 230 -0.45 21.70 7.81
C SER A 230 -1.06 20.86 6.67
N LEU A 231 -0.29 19.96 6.07
CA LEU A 231 -0.81 19.03 5.07
C LEU A 231 -1.44 17.78 5.69
N LYS A 232 -0.90 17.30 6.82
CA LYS A 232 -1.51 16.18 7.54
C LYS A 232 -2.94 16.49 7.96
N GLU A 233 -3.18 17.71 8.44
CA GLU A 233 -4.51 18.20 8.86
C GLU A 233 -5.53 18.22 7.72
N ARG A 234 -5.08 18.21 6.46
CA ARG A 234 -5.94 18.17 5.26
C ARG A 234 -6.42 16.77 4.90
N VAL A 235 -5.81 15.71 5.47
CA VAL A 235 -6.07 14.32 5.07
C VAL A 235 -6.60 13.50 6.24
N CYS A 236 -7.81 12.99 6.12
CA CYS A 236 -8.45 12.12 7.10
C CYS A 236 -8.36 10.67 6.65
N PHE A 237 -7.58 9.87 7.36
CA PHE A 237 -7.40 8.45 7.06
C PHE A 237 -8.43 7.59 7.80
N THR A 238 -9.21 6.80 7.07
CA THR A 238 -10.28 5.95 7.61
C THR A 238 -10.20 4.55 7.00
N LYS A 239 -10.36 3.52 7.84
CA LYS A 239 -10.47 2.15 7.34
C LYS A 239 -11.79 1.96 6.61
N LEU A 240 -11.71 1.40 5.40
CA LEU A 240 -12.87 1.03 4.61
C LEU A 240 -12.56 -0.22 3.78
N ASN A 241 -13.40 -1.22 3.92
CA ASN A 241 -13.47 -2.33 2.98
C ASN A 241 -14.51 -1.97 1.91
N LEU A 242 -14.14 -2.03 0.62
CA LEU A 242 -15.06 -1.72 -0.48
C LEU A 242 -16.27 -2.66 -0.55
N MET A 243 -16.18 -3.85 0.06
CA MET A 243 -17.36 -4.71 0.21
C MET A 243 -18.49 -4.04 1.00
N ASN A 244 -18.15 -3.08 1.85
CA ASN A 244 -19.06 -2.31 2.70
C ASN A 244 -19.06 -0.80 2.32
N VAL A 245 -18.78 -0.47 1.07
CA VAL A 245 -18.66 0.92 0.61
C VAL A 245 -19.95 1.72 0.85
N ASP A 246 -21.10 1.07 0.78
CA ASP A 246 -22.41 1.63 1.06
C ASP A 246 -22.61 2.13 2.50
N THR A 247 -21.78 1.69 3.42
CA THR A 247 -21.78 2.15 4.82
C THR A 247 -20.92 3.39 5.07
N PHE A 248 -20.20 3.88 4.05
CA PHE A 248 -19.33 5.05 4.21
C PHE A 248 -20.16 6.29 4.50
N PRO A 249 -19.93 7.00 5.63
CA PRO A 249 -20.88 7.99 6.15
C PRO A 249 -20.84 9.35 5.45
N PHE A 250 -19.89 9.56 4.54
CA PHE A 250 -19.71 10.81 3.81
C PHE A 250 -20.30 10.67 2.40
N SER A 251 -20.71 11.78 1.82
CA SER A 251 -21.26 11.84 0.46
C SER A 251 -21.00 13.21 -0.16
N ASN A 252 -21.43 13.40 -1.40
CA ASN A 252 -21.31 14.67 -2.12
C ASN A 252 -19.84 15.09 -2.33
N PHE A 253 -19.01 14.16 -2.79
CA PHE A 253 -17.64 14.45 -3.17
C PHE A 253 -17.56 15.21 -4.50
N ASP A 254 -16.66 16.15 -4.57
CA ASP A 254 -16.32 16.88 -5.79
C ASP A 254 -15.47 16.01 -6.70
N ILE A 255 -14.52 15.27 -6.09
CA ILE A 255 -13.56 14.43 -6.79
C ILE A 255 -13.40 13.11 -6.02
N ILE A 256 -13.50 12.01 -6.74
CA ILE A 256 -13.13 10.67 -6.24
C ILE A 256 -11.99 10.15 -7.09
N VAL A 257 -10.87 9.78 -6.45
CA VAL A 257 -9.73 9.11 -7.09
C VAL A 257 -9.69 7.67 -6.62
N CYS A 258 -9.74 6.74 -7.56
CA CYS A 258 -9.66 5.31 -7.29
C CYS A 258 -8.76 4.66 -8.35
N GLN A 259 -7.45 4.69 -8.12
CA GLN A 259 -6.46 4.18 -9.05
C GLN A 259 -5.72 2.96 -8.51
N ASN A 260 -5.51 1.96 -9.36
CA ASN A 260 -4.81 0.72 -9.02
C ASN A 260 -5.50 -0.11 -7.92
N VAL A 261 -6.81 0.00 -7.81
CA VAL A 261 -7.65 -0.68 -6.83
C VAL A 261 -8.57 -1.70 -7.50
N MET A 262 -9.19 -1.33 -8.61
CA MET A 262 -10.15 -2.19 -9.30
C MET A 262 -9.51 -3.46 -9.89
N ILE A 263 -8.20 -3.48 -10.07
CA ILE A 263 -7.44 -4.64 -10.56
C ILE A 263 -7.52 -5.88 -9.64
N TYR A 264 -7.87 -5.68 -8.38
CA TYR A 264 -7.95 -6.77 -7.39
C TYR A 264 -9.30 -7.49 -7.36
N PHE A 265 -10.29 -6.98 -8.07
CA PHE A 265 -11.67 -7.51 -8.05
C PHE A 265 -12.05 -8.13 -9.38
N ASP A 266 -13.05 -8.99 -9.36
CA ASP A 266 -13.68 -9.49 -10.58
C ASP A 266 -14.51 -8.39 -11.29
N GLN A 267 -15.00 -8.71 -12.47
CA GLN A 267 -15.75 -7.75 -13.27
C GLN A 267 -17.07 -7.32 -12.61
N GLU A 268 -17.75 -8.24 -11.94
CA GLU A 268 -19.03 -7.97 -11.29
C GLU A 268 -18.87 -7.00 -10.11
N LEU A 269 -17.90 -7.28 -9.24
CA LEU A 269 -17.58 -6.41 -8.11
C LEU A 269 -17.04 -5.05 -8.56
N ARG A 270 -16.24 -4.99 -9.63
CA ARG A 270 -15.79 -3.71 -10.21
C ARG A 270 -16.96 -2.84 -10.60
N ILE A 271 -17.92 -3.39 -11.35
CA ILE A 271 -19.12 -2.66 -11.77
C ILE A 271 -19.94 -2.21 -10.56
N LYS A 272 -20.12 -3.08 -9.57
CA LYS A 272 -20.83 -2.74 -8.33
C LYS A 272 -20.14 -1.56 -7.63
N PHE A 273 -18.83 -1.64 -7.38
CA PHE A 273 -18.11 -0.59 -6.68
C PHE A 273 -18.09 0.73 -7.45
N LEU A 274 -17.92 0.70 -8.77
CA LEU A 274 -17.97 1.91 -9.59
C LEU A 274 -19.35 2.57 -9.56
N ASN A 275 -20.42 1.78 -9.56
CA ASN A 275 -21.78 2.31 -9.43
C ASN A 275 -21.97 2.98 -8.05
N GLU A 276 -21.47 2.37 -6.98
CA GLU A 276 -21.51 2.98 -5.65
C GLU A 276 -20.68 4.26 -5.59
N LEU A 277 -19.43 4.25 -6.08
CA LEU A 277 -18.60 5.45 -6.11
C LEU A 277 -19.26 6.59 -6.90
N ALA A 278 -19.95 6.29 -8.00
CA ALA A 278 -20.70 7.28 -8.77
C ALA A 278 -21.83 7.92 -7.94
N ASN A 279 -22.45 7.16 -7.03
CA ASN A 279 -23.51 7.69 -6.14
C ASN A 279 -22.95 8.66 -5.09
N TYR A 280 -21.69 8.52 -4.70
CA TYR A 280 -21.02 9.40 -3.73
C TYR A 280 -20.60 10.75 -4.31
N LEU A 281 -20.54 10.91 -5.64
CA LEU A 281 -20.22 12.18 -6.28
C LEU A 281 -21.36 13.21 -6.19
N LYS A 282 -21.02 14.48 -6.15
CA LYS A 282 -21.93 15.58 -6.51
C LYS A 282 -22.28 15.51 -7.99
N VAL A 283 -23.40 16.11 -8.38
CA VAL A 283 -23.68 16.41 -9.79
C VAL A 283 -22.54 17.30 -10.32
N GLY A 284 -21.99 16.94 -11.47
CA GLY A 284 -20.80 17.57 -12.03
C GLY A 284 -19.46 17.11 -11.45
N GLY A 285 -19.49 16.31 -10.36
CA GLY A 285 -18.28 15.72 -9.75
C GLY A 285 -17.57 14.71 -10.66
N ILE A 286 -16.29 14.47 -10.42
CA ILE A 286 -15.43 13.63 -11.27
C ILE A 286 -14.95 12.40 -10.51
N LEU A 287 -15.10 11.23 -11.14
CA LEU A 287 -14.48 9.96 -10.78
C LEU A 287 -13.24 9.75 -11.65
N ILE A 288 -12.07 9.59 -11.04
CA ILE A 288 -10.79 9.36 -11.71
C ILE A 288 -10.34 7.93 -11.41
N LEU A 289 -10.01 7.17 -12.45
CA LEU A 289 -9.66 5.75 -12.37
C LEU A 289 -8.28 5.50 -12.96
N GLY A 290 -7.67 4.38 -12.60
CA GLY A 290 -6.43 3.92 -13.20
C GLY A 290 -6.61 3.52 -14.67
N ALA A 291 -5.61 3.79 -15.49
CA ALA A 291 -5.63 3.43 -16.89
C ALA A 291 -5.74 1.90 -17.07
N GLY A 292 -6.72 1.45 -17.86
CA GLY A 292 -6.92 0.03 -18.14
C GLY A 292 -7.62 -0.79 -17.05
N GLU A 293 -7.98 -0.20 -15.92
CA GLU A 293 -8.65 -0.92 -14.83
C GLU A 293 -10.10 -1.25 -15.12
N VAL A 294 -10.72 -0.47 -15.99
CA VAL A 294 -12.15 -0.60 -16.29
C VAL A 294 -12.36 -0.63 -17.81
N LEU A 295 -12.82 -1.76 -18.30
CA LEU A 295 -13.22 -1.91 -19.70
C LEU A 295 -14.74 -2.03 -19.76
N GLY A 296 -15.37 -1.16 -20.56
CA GLY A 296 -16.79 -1.27 -20.89
C GLY A 296 -17.76 -0.89 -19.77
N TRP A 297 -17.31 -0.23 -18.70
CA TRP A 297 -18.26 0.32 -17.71
C TRP A 297 -19.06 1.46 -18.32
N ASN A 298 -20.36 1.39 -18.19
CA ASN A 298 -21.30 2.40 -18.60
C ASN A 298 -22.34 2.61 -17.50
N HIS A 299 -22.56 3.85 -17.13
CA HIS A 299 -23.52 4.21 -16.10
C HIS A 299 -24.40 5.36 -16.61
N PRO A 300 -25.76 5.29 -16.48
CA PRO A 300 -26.66 6.24 -17.10
C PRO A 300 -26.47 7.69 -16.64
N LYS A 301 -25.88 7.89 -15.47
CA LYS A 301 -25.62 9.21 -14.88
C LYS A 301 -24.15 9.63 -14.98
N MET A 302 -23.31 8.91 -15.73
CA MET A 302 -21.89 9.22 -15.85
C MET A 302 -21.48 9.42 -17.30
N GLU A 303 -20.77 10.48 -17.57
CA GLU A 303 -20.22 10.82 -18.88
C GLU A 303 -18.71 10.65 -18.86
N SER A 304 -18.16 10.02 -19.91
CA SER A 304 -16.71 9.88 -20.03
C SER A 304 -16.06 11.25 -20.26
N VAL A 305 -15.00 11.54 -19.53
CA VAL A 305 -14.16 12.71 -19.69
C VAL A 305 -12.88 12.29 -20.41
N SER A 306 -12.74 12.74 -21.66
CA SER A 306 -11.53 12.45 -22.46
C SER A 306 -10.42 13.45 -22.10
N PHE A 307 -9.40 13.01 -21.40
CA PHE A 307 -8.27 13.85 -21.01
C PHE A 307 -6.96 13.06 -20.99
N GLN A 308 -6.14 13.29 -22.00
CA GLN A 308 -4.84 12.61 -22.18
C GLN A 308 -4.95 11.07 -22.00
N SER A 309 -4.15 10.47 -21.12
CA SER A 309 -4.18 9.04 -20.78
C SER A 309 -5.00 8.72 -19.54
N THR A 310 -5.63 9.72 -18.90
CA THR A 310 -6.38 9.55 -17.67
C THR A 310 -7.81 9.09 -17.96
N LEU A 311 -8.22 8.00 -17.33
CA LEU A 311 -9.59 7.52 -17.40
C LEU A 311 -10.43 8.26 -16.35
N ALA A 312 -11.40 9.04 -16.80
CA ALA A 312 -12.27 9.79 -15.89
C ALA A 312 -13.71 9.83 -16.38
N PHE A 313 -14.61 10.01 -15.42
CA PHE A 313 -16.05 10.13 -15.67
C PHE A 313 -16.62 11.27 -14.82
N ARG A 314 -17.55 12.02 -15.40
CA ARG A 314 -18.27 13.10 -14.71
C ARG A 314 -19.69 12.66 -14.43
N ARG A 315 -20.19 12.96 -13.23
CA ARG A 315 -21.60 12.80 -12.94
C ARG A 315 -22.44 13.83 -13.71
N ALA A 316 -23.30 13.36 -14.58
CA ALA A 316 -24.13 14.19 -15.46
C ALA A 316 -25.05 15.13 -14.66
N PHE A 317 -25.36 16.28 -15.24
CA PHE A 317 -26.45 17.13 -14.79
C PHE A 317 -27.78 16.47 -15.25
N GLU A 318 -28.74 16.35 -14.35
CA GLU A 318 -30.07 15.81 -14.68
C GLU A 318 -30.77 16.69 -15.66
#